data_3d877223b17a7fdcfd15415bd35b802f
#
_entry.id   3d877223b17a7fdcfd15415bd35b802f
#
_cell.length_a   1.000
_cell.length_b   1.000
_cell.length_c   1.000
_cell.angle_alpha   90.00
_cell.angle_beta   90.00
_cell.angle_gamma   90.00
#
_symmetry.space_group_name_H-M   'P 1'
#
loop_
_entity.id
_entity.type
_entity.pdbx_description
1 polymer ?
#
loop_
_entity_poly.entity_id
_entity_poly.type
_entity_poly.pdbx_seq_one_letter_code
_entity_poly.pdbx_strand_id
1 'polypeptide(L)'
;MPGKSDAINEKYVNMGKFCISFDFLNDIWDKELALMNKDKVGRPYLYPESFIRFVATVRTAYGLRYRQTEGFLRGISEHSPKIRPADYTTIWRRTLQMKVELETIEDVSELTVILDSTGFKMTDAGSWINYLYGKNKNYLKAHAAIDAKTGKLIGIV
;
A
#
# COMPACT_ATOMS: atom_id res chain seq x y z
N MET A 1 14.85 -8.22 32.59
CA MET A 1 15.23 -7.85 31.21
C MET A 1 14.42 -8.73 30.28
N PRO A 2 13.73 -8.20 29.26
CA PRO A 2 13.04 -9.04 28.31
C PRO A 2 14.02 -9.96 27.60
N GLY A 3 13.64 -11.24 27.44
CA GLY A 3 14.46 -12.24 26.81
C GLY A 3 14.69 -11.93 25.33
N LYS A 4 15.75 -12.51 24.75
CA LYS A 4 16.06 -12.36 23.31
C LYS A 4 14.88 -12.77 22.40
N SER A 5 14.08 -13.74 22.87
CA SER A 5 12.84 -14.19 22.21
C SER A 5 11.74 -13.12 22.23
N ASP A 6 11.60 -12.38 23.34
CA ASP A 6 10.57 -11.34 23.47
C ASP A 6 10.85 -10.15 22.54
N ALA A 7 12.11 -9.76 22.38
CA ALA A 7 12.52 -8.72 21.45
C ALA A 7 12.24 -9.10 19.98
N ILE A 8 12.45 -10.37 19.61
CA ILE A 8 12.15 -10.86 18.27
C ILE A 8 10.63 -10.87 18.03
N ASN A 9 9.86 -11.36 19.00
CA ASN A 9 8.39 -11.38 18.91
C ASN A 9 7.84 -9.96 18.79
N GLU A 10 8.34 -9.01 19.58
CA GLU A 10 7.91 -7.62 19.50
C GLU A 10 8.26 -6.97 18.16
N LYS A 11 9.40 -7.32 17.56
CA LYS A 11 9.74 -6.90 16.20
C LYS A 11 8.68 -7.36 15.19
N TYR A 12 8.26 -8.63 15.22
CA TYR A 12 7.23 -9.15 14.32
C TYR A 12 5.85 -8.52 14.55
N VAL A 13 5.48 -8.31 15.82
CA VAL A 13 4.24 -7.60 16.17
C VAL A 13 4.25 -6.18 15.61
N ASN A 14 5.35 -5.47 15.75
CA ASN A 14 5.47 -4.10 15.22
C ASN A 14 5.46 -4.05 13.69
N MET A 15 6.03 -5.04 13.01
CA MET A 15 5.91 -5.15 11.56
C MET A 15 4.44 -5.27 11.11
N GLY A 16 3.58 -5.95 11.89
CA GLY A 16 2.14 -6.03 11.60
C GLY A 16 1.41 -4.69 11.77
N LYS A 17 1.85 -3.84 12.68
CA LYS A 17 1.23 -2.51 12.93
C LYS A 17 1.37 -1.55 11.73
N PHE A 18 2.41 -1.71 10.91
CA PHE A 18 2.64 -0.87 9.72
C PHE A 18 1.77 -1.24 8.51
N CYS A 19 1.11 -2.40 8.55
CA CYS A 19 0.38 -2.89 7.38
C CYS A 19 -0.84 -2.03 7.03
N ILE A 20 -1.50 -1.41 8.02
CA ILE A 20 -2.70 -0.62 7.79
C ILE A 20 -2.71 0.60 8.73
N SER A 21 -2.68 1.81 8.16
CA SER A 21 -2.93 3.05 8.91
C SER A 21 -4.40 3.44 8.81
N PHE A 22 -4.98 3.81 9.94
CA PHE A 22 -6.34 4.34 10.08
C PHE A 22 -6.36 5.84 10.37
N ASP A 23 -5.26 6.54 10.10
CA ASP A 23 -5.10 7.97 10.40
C ASP A 23 -6.20 8.83 9.74
N PHE A 24 -6.70 8.38 8.57
CA PHE A 24 -7.80 9.04 7.87
C PHE A 24 -9.13 9.06 8.65
N LEU A 25 -9.29 8.24 9.71
CA LEU A 25 -10.51 8.23 10.55
C LEU A 25 -10.54 9.39 11.56
N ASN A 26 -9.40 10.02 11.81
CA ASN A 26 -9.27 11.16 12.69
C ASN A 26 -9.65 12.46 11.95
N ASP A 27 -9.42 13.62 12.57
CA ASP A 27 -9.66 14.95 11.98
C ASP A 27 -8.80 15.25 10.72
N ILE A 28 -7.97 14.30 10.33
CA ILE A 28 -7.11 14.37 9.15
C ILE A 28 -7.92 14.40 7.86
N TRP A 29 -9.07 13.71 7.79
CA TRP A 29 -9.90 13.64 6.58
C TRP A 29 -10.23 15.03 6.02
N ASP A 30 -10.84 15.88 6.83
CA ASP A 30 -11.29 17.19 6.36
C ASP A 30 -10.13 18.15 6.13
N LYS A 31 -9.09 18.09 6.96
CA LYS A 31 -7.87 18.91 6.81
C LYS A 31 -7.14 18.57 5.53
N GLU A 32 -6.96 17.29 5.25
CA GLU A 32 -6.28 16.82 4.04
C GLU A 32 -7.08 17.17 2.79
N LEU A 33 -8.41 16.98 2.80
CA LEU A 33 -9.28 17.39 1.70
C LEU A 33 -9.24 18.89 1.46
N ALA A 34 -9.23 19.71 2.50
CA ALA A 34 -9.12 21.15 2.37
C ALA A 34 -7.80 21.56 1.67
N LEU A 35 -6.69 20.94 2.06
CA LEU A 35 -5.39 21.17 1.44
C LEU A 35 -5.36 20.71 -0.03
N MET A 36 -5.88 19.51 -0.30
CA MET A 36 -5.90 18.94 -1.66
C MET A 36 -6.81 19.71 -2.63
N ASN A 37 -7.85 20.34 -2.12
CA ASN A 37 -8.81 21.10 -2.91
C ASN A 37 -8.49 22.60 -2.97
N LYS A 38 -7.47 23.06 -2.23
CA LYS A 38 -7.01 24.44 -2.29
C LYS A 38 -6.51 24.74 -3.72
N ASP A 39 -7.03 25.80 -4.30
CA ASP A 39 -6.68 26.28 -5.65
C ASP A 39 -6.92 25.25 -6.78
N LYS A 40 -7.68 24.18 -6.52
CA LYS A 40 -7.98 23.16 -7.51
C LYS A 40 -9.05 23.63 -8.48
N VAL A 41 -8.72 23.63 -9.77
CA VAL A 41 -9.67 23.89 -10.86
C VAL A 41 -10.45 22.60 -11.17
N GLY A 42 -11.77 22.70 -11.30
CA GLY A 42 -12.67 21.60 -11.62
C GLY A 42 -13.26 20.91 -10.38
N ARG A 43 -13.79 19.69 -10.56
CA ARG A 43 -14.47 18.96 -9.48
C ARG A 43 -13.54 18.68 -8.31
N PRO A 44 -13.92 19.02 -7.07
CA PRO A 44 -13.08 18.76 -5.90
C PRO A 44 -12.92 17.27 -5.63
N TYR A 45 -11.81 16.91 -4.98
CA TYR A 45 -11.62 15.59 -4.42
C TYR A 45 -12.60 15.35 -3.29
N LEU A 46 -13.14 14.14 -3.21
CA LEU A 46 -14.06 13.69 -2.16
C LEU A 46 -13.38 12.76 -1.14
N TYR A 47 -12.20 12.28 -1.49
CA TYR A 47 -11.44 11.30 -0.69
C TYR A 47 -10.01 11.80 -0.51
N PRO A 48 -9.51 11.83 0.74
CA PRO A 48 -8.12 12.22 1.02
C PRO A 48 -7.14 11.16 0.51
N GLU A 49 -5.88 11.54 0.34
CA GLU A 49 -4.82 10.64 -0.14
C GLU A 49 -4.55 9.51 0.86
N SER A 50 -4.59 9.82 2.16
CA SER A 50 -4.46 8.83 3.25
C SER A 50 -5.50 7.72 3.15
N PHE A 51 -6.76 8.05 2.84
CA PHE A 51 -7.81 7.06 2.61
C PHE A 51 -7.55 6.22 1.35
N ILE A 52 -7.12 6.84 0.25
CA ILE A 52 -6.80 6.10 -0.98
C ILE A 52 -5.61 5.14 -0.74
N ARG A 53 -4.62 5.57 0.03
CA ARG A 53 -3.48 4.74 0.43
C ARG A 53 -3.93 3.54 1.26
N PHE A 54 -4.79 3.75 2.24
CA PHE A 54 -5.43 2.66 2.99
C PHE A 54 -6.13 1.66 2.06
N VAL A 55 -6.97 2.14 1.15
CA VAL A 55 -7.71 1.30 0.20
C VAL A 55 -6.77 0.50 -0.70
N ALA A 56 -5.69 1.14 -1.19
CA ALA A 56 -4.68 0.48 -2.01
C ALA A 56 -3.94 -0.62 -1.23
N THR A 57 -3.59 -0.35 0.03
CA THR A 57 -2.94 -1.33 0.92
C THR A 57 -3.84 -2.54 1.16
N VAL A 58 -5.10 -2.32 1.55
CA VAL A 58 -6.08 -3.40 1.76
C VAL A 58 -6.28 -4.21 0.46
N ARG A 59 -6.49 -3.51 -0.66
CA ARG A 59 -6.64 -4.16 -1.96
C ARG A 59 -5.47 -5.10 -2.28
N THR A 60 -4.25 -4.62 -2.06
CA THR A 60 -3.03 -5.38 -2.34
C THR A 60 -2.85 -6.55 -1.37
N ALA A 61 -3.06 -6.32 -0.07
CA ALA A 61 -2.90 -7.33 0.97
C ALA A 61 -3.87 -8.51 0.80
N TYR A 62 -5.10 -8.23 0.40
CA TYR A 62 -6.13 -9.26 0.20
C TYR A 62 -6.31 -9.71 -1.26
N GLY A 63 -5.51 -9.19 -2.20
CA GLY A 63 -5.62 -9.53 -3.62
C GLY A 63 -6.96 -9.15 -4.26
N LEU A 64 -7.64 -8.12 -3.76
CA LEU A 64 -8.97 -7.74 -4.22
C LEU A 64 -8.93 -7.07 -5.60
N ARG A 65 -9.90 -7.40 -6.45
CA ARG A 65 -10.17 -6.65 -7.67
C ARG A 65 -10.87 -5.33 -7.32
N TYR A 66 -10.78 -4.30 -8.18
CA TYR A 66 -11.34 -2.97 -7.88
C TYR A 66 -12.82 -2.98 -7.50
N ARG A 67 -13.66 -3.78 -8.15
CA ARG A 67 -15.08 -3.93 -7.79
C ARG A 67 -15.29 -4.64 -6.45
N GLN A 68 -14.42 -5.59 -6.12
CA GLN A 68 -14.45 -6.25 -4.80
C GLN A 68 -14.01 -5.29 -3.71
N THR A 69 -13.05 -4.41 -4.01
CA THR A 69 -12.62 -3.34 -3.08
C THR A 69 -13.77 -2.37 -2.80
N GLU A 70 -14.54 -1.99 -3.81
CA GLU A 70 -15.75 -1.19 -3.60
C GLU A 70 -16.75 -1.92 -2.70
N GLY A 71 -17.01 -3.21 -2.94
CA GLY A 71 -17.88 -4.04 -2.08
C GLY A 71 -17.38 -4.09 -0.63
N PHE A 72 -16.08 -4.26 -0.43
CA PHE A 72 -15.45 -4.21 0.88
C PHE A 72 -15.68 -2.86 1.60
N LEU A 73 -15.50 -1.74 0.89
CA LEU A 73 -15.73 -0.41 1.45
C LEU A 73 -17.21 -0.17 1.79
N ARG A 74 -18.14 -0.67 0.98
CA ARG A 74 -19.57 -0.62 1.28
C ARG A 74 -19.89 -1.38 2.56
N GLY A 75 -19.36 -2.60 2.73
CA GLY A 75 -19.53 -3.39 3.95
C GLY A 75 -18.99 -2.69 5.20
N ILE A 76 -17.80 -2.06 5.11
CA ILE A 76 -17.27 -1.28 6.23
C ILE A 76 -18.13 -0.05 6.54
N SER A 77 -18.64 0.64 5.52
CA SER A 77 -19.46 1.85 5.70
C SER A 77 -20.76 1.59 6.44
N GLU A 78 -21.31 0.38 6.38
CA GLU A 78 -22.49 -0.03 7.17
C GLU A 78 -22.19 -0.02 8.67
N HIS A 79 -20.94 -0.26 9.06
CA HIS A 79 -20.50 -0.31 10.47
C HIS A 79 -19.81 0.98 10.93
N SER A 80 -19.32 1.78 10.00
CA SER A 80 -18.64 3.05 10.28
C SER A 80 -19.12 4.17 9.34
N PRO A 81 -20.09 4.99 9.77
CA PRO A 81 -20.62 6.08 8.95
C PRO A 81 -19.60 7.13 8.52
N LYS A 82 -18.45 7.19 9.19
CA LYS A 82 -17.33 8.08 8.82
C LYS A 82 -16.66 7.67 7.51
N ILE A 83 -16.73 6.39 7.16
CA ILE A 83 -16.12 5.87 5.92
C ILE A 83 -17.12 5.97 4.79
N ARG A 84 -16.87 6.87 3.85
CA ARG A 84 -17.67 6.98 2.61
C ARG A 84 -17.13 5.97 1.61
N PRO A 85 -17.96 5.04 1.08
CA PRO A 85 -17.51 4.10 0.07
C PRO A 85 -17.17 4.81 -1.23
N ALA A 86 -15.99 4.56 -1.76
CA ALA A 86 -15.57 5.04 -3.06
C ALA A 86 -15.93 4.01 -4.13
N ASP A 87 -16.37 4.47 -5.29
CA ASP A 87 -16.62 3.61 -6.45
C ASP A 87 -15.30 3.07 -7.03
N TYR A 88 -15.37 1.92 -7.70
CA TYR A 88 -14.20 1.24 -8.23
C TYR A 88 -13.41 2.07 -9.26
N THR A 89 -14.06 2.97 -9.99
CA THR A 89 -13.39 3.82 -10.99
C THR A 89 -12.61 4.94 -10.32
N THR A 90 -13.12 5.48 -9.24
CA THR A 90 -12.40 6.46 -8.39
C THR A 90 -11.20 5.80 -7.74
N ILE A 91 -11.36 4.61 -7.16
CA ILE A 91 -10.26 3.86 -6.55
C ILE A 91 -9.16 3.62 -7.59
N TRP A 92 -9.54 3.11 -8.78
CA TRP A 92 -8.60 2.83 -9.86
C TRP A 92 -7.82 4.06 -10.30
N ARG A 93 -8.51 5.16 -10.63
CA ARG A 93 -7.86 6.40 -11.09
C ARG A 93 -6.91 6.98 -10.05
N ARG A 94 -7.35 7.02 -8.79
CA ARG A 94 -6.57 7.61 -7.71
C ARG A 94 -5.36 6.74 -7.35
N THR A 95 -5.51 5.42 -7.35
CA THR A 95 -4.38 4.49 -7.11
C THR A 95 -3.32 4.60 -8.19
N LEU A 96 -3.71 4.80 -9.46
CA LEU A 96 -2.73 4.98 -10.54
C LEU A 96 -1.96 6.31 -10.44
N GLN A 97 -2.54 7.32 -9.83
CA GLN A 97 -1.92 8.65 -9.65
C GLN A 97 -1.12 8.76 -8.35
N MET A 98 -1.24 7.78 -7.47
CA MET A 98 -0.61 7.78 -6.16
C MET A 98 0.92 7.70 -6.30
N LYS A 99 1.60 8.65 -5.69
CA LYS A 99 3.05 8.63 -5.56
C LYS A 99 3.41 7.87 -4.28
N VAL A 100 4.28 6.89 -4.42
CA VAL A 100 4.86 6.17 -3.29
C VAL A 100 6.26 6.74 -3.08
N GLU A 101 6.44 7.47 -2.01
CA GLU A 101 7.74 7.95 -1.58
C GLU A 101 8.30 6.96 -0.55
N LEU A 102 9.54 6.55 -0.76
CA LEU A 102 10.26 5.73 0.22
C LEU A 102 10.75 6.66 1.34
N GLU A 103 10.61 6.19 2.58
CA GLU A 103 11.16 6.94 3.72
C GLU A 103 12.69 7.04 3.58
N THR A 104 13.20 8.26 3.68
CA THR A 104 14.64 8.51 3.75
C THR A 104 15.19 8.01 5.08
N ILE A 105 16.32 7.32 5.02
CA ILE A 105 17.05 6.91 6.22
C ILE A 105 17.98 8.06 6.60
N GLU A 106 17.73 8.68 7.75
CA GLU A 106 18.49 9.84 8.22
C GLU A 106 19.87 9.46 8.79
N ASP A 107 20.00 8.26 9.38
CA ASP A 107 21.27 7.78 9.95
C ASP A 107 21.82 6.59 9.17
N VAL A 108 22.93 6.81 8.50
CA VAL A 108 23.61 5.83 7.64
C VAL A 108 24.81 5.19 8.36
N SER A 109 25.15 5.62 9.59
CA SER A 109 26.40 5.25 10.28
C SER A 109 26.53 3.76 10.62
N GLU A 110 25.39 3.05 10.76
CA GLU A 110 25.35 1.61 11.05
C GLU A 110 24.39 0.83 10.13
N LEU A 111 24.25 1.26 8.89
CA LEU A 111 23.33 0.67 7.93
C LEU A 111 23.85 -0.68 7.43
N THR A 112 23.11 -1.74 7.68
CA THR A 112 23.35 -3.06 7.06
C THR A 112 22.27 -3.30 6.00
N VAL A 113 22.67 -3.25 4.74
CA VAL A 113 21.74 -3.39 3.61
C VAL A 113 21.66 -4.85 3.16
N ILE A 114 20.43 -5.37 3.10
CA ILE A 114 20.12 -6.65 2.47
C ILE A 114 19.57 -6.35 1.08
N LEU A 115 20.18 -6.92 0.04
CA LEU A 115 19.71 -6.84 -1.33
C LEU A 115 19.05 -8.15 -1.71
N ASP A 116 17.81 -8.08 -2.19
CA ASP A 116 17.10 -9.23 -2.70
C ASP A 116 16.33 -8.89 -3.98
N SER A 117 15.99 -9.92 -4.75
CA SER A 117 15.21 -9.75 -5.97
C SER A 117 14.01 -10.68 -5.97
N THR A 118 12.85 -10.12 -6.29
CA THR A 118 11.61 -10.88 -6.38
C THR A 118 10.94 -10.69 -7.74
N GLY A 119 10.18 -11.68 -8.16
CA GLY A 119 9.38 -11.62 -9.39
C GLY A 119 7.91 -11.37 -9.08
N PHE A 120 7.39 -10.25 -9.56
CA PHE A 120 5.94 -9.96 -9.50
C PHE A 120 5.25 -10.45 -10.76
N LYS A 121 4.21 -11.25 -10.61
CA LYS A 121 3.39 -11.68 -11.72
C LYS A 121 2.56 -10.51 -12.26
N MET A 122 2.71 -10.20 -13.54
CA MET A 122 2.06 -9.02 -14.13
C MET A 122 0.57 -9.23 -14.48
N THR A 123 0.12 -10.49 -14.62
CA THR A 123 -1.26 -10.80 -14.99
C THR A 123 -1.78 -11.99 -14.22
N ASP A 124 -3.10 -12.01 -13.95
CA ASP A 124 -3.82 -13.19 -13.47
C ASP A 124 -4.05 -14.26 -14.58
N ALA A 125 -3.50 -14.04 -15.76
CA ALA A 125 -3.55 -15.01 -16.85
C ALA A 125 -2.85 -16.28 -16.40
N GLY A 126 -3.59 -17.38 -16.37
CA GLY A 126 -3.08 -18.68 -15.94
C GLY A 126 -1.89 -19.14 -16.81
N SER A 127 -1.11 -20.07 -16.29
CA SER A 127 0.03 -20.70 -16.99
C SER A 127 -0.32 -21.28 -18.37
N TRP A 128 -1.60 -21.51 -18.64
CA TRP A 128 -2.13 -21.98 -19.92
C TRP A 128 -1.82 -21.03 -21.09
N ILE A 129 -1.88 -19.72 -20.90
CA ILE A 129 -1.52 -18.74 -21.94
C ILE A 129 -0.03 -18.81 -22.29
N ASN A 130 0.82 -19.07 -21.29
CA ASN A 130 2.26 -19.27 -21.52
C ASN A 130 2.54 -20.54 -22.34
N TYR A 131 1.76 -21.58 -22.11
CA TYR A 131 1.85 -22.83 -22.86
C TYR A 131 1.45 -22.64 -24.33
N LEU A 132 0.37 -21.89 -24.61
CA LEU A 132 -0.12 -21.65 -25.97
C LEU A 132 0.77 -20.73 -26.81
N TYR A 133 1.32 -19.68 -26.18
CA TYR A 133 2.03 -18.62 -26.91
C TYR A 133 3.54 -18.58 -26.65
N GLY A 134 4.09 -19.49 -25.86
CA GLY A 134 5.54 -19.65 -25.65
C GLY A 134 6.27 -18.43 -25.10
N LYS A 135 5.57 -17.47 -24.46
CA LYS A 135 6.17 -16.22 -23.97
C LYS A 135 6.25 -16.18 -22.45
N ASN A 136 7.46 -16.36 -21.93
CA ASN A 136 7.79 -16.30 -20.50
C ASN A 136 7.87 -14.86 -19.90
N LYS A 137 7.19 -13.86 -20.47
CA LYS A 137 7.34 -12.46 -20.06
C LYS A 137 6.25 -11.94 -19.11
N ASN A 138 5.77 -12.78 -18.20
CA ASN A 138 4.67 -12.40 -17.31
C ASN A 138 5.14 -11.97 -15.90
N TYR A 139 6.43 -11.79 -15.70
CA TYR A 139 7.00 -11.37 -14.42
C TYR A 139 7.78 -10.08 -14.59
N LEU A 140 7.49 -9.14 -13.70
CA LEU A 140 8.34 -7.97 -13.46
C LEU A 140 9.34 -8.35 -12.37
N LYS A 141 10.62 -8.25 -12.65
CA LYS A 141 11.67 -8.45 -11.66
C LYS A 141 11.91 -7.14 -10.93
N ALA A 142 11.81 -7.16 -9.62
CA ALA A 142 12.14 -6.02 -8.79
C ALA A 142 13.32 -6.38 -7.89
N HIS A 143 14.24 -5.46 -7.74
CA HIS A 143 15.34 -5.55 -6.79
C HIS A 143 15.02 -4.60 -5.63
N ALA A 144 15.02 -5.13 -4.40
CA ALA A 144 14.74 -4.38 -3.20
C ALA A 144 15.98 -4.30 -2.31
N ALA A 145 16.22 -3.13 -1.76
CA ALA A 145 17.23 -2.91 -0.73
C ALA A 145 16.51 -2.62 0.59
N ILE A 146 16.82 -3.38 1.63
CA ILE A 146 16.16 -3.34 2.94
C ILE A 146 17.21 -3.17 4.01
N ASP A 147 16.96 -2.32 5.00
CA ASP A 147 17.77 -2.26 6.21
C ASP A 147 17.55 -3.50 7.08
N ALA A 148 18.61 -4.22 7.37
CA ALA A 148 18.58 -5.46 8.16
C ALA A 148 18.09 -5.25 9.60
N LYS A 149 18.34 -4.06 10.20
CA LYS A 149 17.97 -3.76 11.58
C LYS A 149 16.51 -3.42 11.72
N THR A 150 16.01 -2.51 10.87
CA THR A 150 14.65 -1.97 10.97
C THR A 150 13.65 -2.69 10.08
N GLY A 151 14.10 -3.39 9.03
CA GLY A 151 13.25 -3.97 8.00
C GLY A 151 12.64 -2.95 7.04
N LYS A 152 13.10 -1.68 7.09
CA LYS A 152 12.60 -0.63 6.20
C LYS A 152 13.14 -0.80 4.79
N LEU A 153 12.29 -0.53 3.80
CA LEU A 153 12.66 -0.51 2.39
C LEU A 153 13.44 0.77 2.09
N ILE A 154 14.70 0.62 1.63
CA ILE A 154 15.60 1.72 1.29
C ILE A 154 15.44 2.14 -0.17
N GLY A 155 15.29 1.16 -1.03
CA GLY A 155 15.17 1.38 -2.47
C GLY A 155 14.55 0.20 -3.18
N ILE A 156 13.98 0.46 -4.36
CA ILE A 156 13.43 -0.54 -5.26
C ILE A 156 13.72 -0.14 -6.71
N VAL A 157 14.15 -1.11 -7.52
CA VAL A 157 14.42 -0.95 -8.95
C VAL A 157 13.79 -2.06 -9.76
#